data_1a110e5510786c5c77589a7d8c96ebf7
#
_entry.id   1a110e5510786c5c77589a7d8c96ebf7
#
_cell.length_a   1.000
_cell.length_b   1.000
_cell.length_c   1.000
_cell.angle_alpha   90.00
_cell.angle_beta   90.00
_cell.angle_gamma   90.00
#
_symmetry.space_group_name_H-M   'P 1'
#
loop_
_entity.id
_entity.type
_entity.pdbx_description
1 polymer ?
#
loop_
_entity_poly.entity_id
_entity_poly.type
_entity_poly.pdbx_seq_one_letter_code
_entity_poly.pdbx_strand_id
1 'polypeptide(L)'
;MKSNKKILLVEDDPNFGRILKDYLTINNYEVLLAVNGIEGFEKFNKSEFDLCILDIMMPFKDGLTLAKEIREINETVPLIFLTAKNLKDDVLKGYRIGADDYLTKPFDSEILLAKIKTILNRKPSINIQEKDEFEFNFSEFNFNSKLRILTHKEGDSFKLSPKENQLLKML
;
A
#
# COMPACT_ATOMS: atom_id res chain seq x y z
N MET A 1 -14.29 4.40 25.03
CA MET A 1 -13.44 3.22 24.70
C MET A 1 -12.87 3.46 23.30
N LYS A 2 -11.55 3.40 23.11
CA LYS A 2 -10.99 3.36 21.74
C LYS A 2 -11.38 2.02 21.14
N SER A 3 -12.22 2.03 20.11
CA SER A 3 -12.46 0.86 19.29
C SER A 3 -11.13 0.36 18.73
N ASN A 4 -10.85 -0.92 18.88
CA ASN A 4 -9.65 -1.52 18.27
C ASN A 4 -9.75 -1.38 16.76
N LYS A 5 -8.64 -1.02 16.13
CA LYS A 5 -8.57 -0.94 14.66
C LYS A 5 -8.74 -2.32 14.04
N LYS A 6 -9.57 -2.40 12.99
CA LYS A 6 -9.97 -3.65 12.36
C LYS A 6 -9.17 -3.88 11.08
N ILE A 7 -8.52 -5.04 11.00
CA ILE A 7 -7.64 -5.43 9.90
C ILE A 7 -8.22 -6.64 9.17
N LEU A 8 -8.30 -6.57 7.85
CA LEU A 8 -8.49 -7.72 6.99
C LEU A 8 -7.11 -8.29 6.64
N LEU A 9 -6.82 -9.51 7.05
CA LEU A 9 -5.61 -10.25 6.69
C LEU A 9 -5.99 -11.35 5.71
N VAL A 10 -5.40 -11.34 4.50
CA VAL A 10 -5.64 -12.37 3.48
C VAL A 10 -4.33 -13.07 3.17
N GLU A 11 -4.26 -14.36 3.52
CA GLU A 11 -3.05 -15.19 3.49
C GLU A 11 -3.45 -16.64 3.28
N ASP A 12 -2.90 -17.31 2.28
CA ASP A 12 -3.27 -18.67 1.91
C ASP A 12 -2.53 -19.74 2.72
N ASP A 13 -1.35 -19.43 3.29
CA ASP A 13 -0.71 -20.33 4.25
C ASP A 13 -1.43 -20.26 5.60
N PRO A 14 -2.12 -21.35 6.02
CA PRO A 14 -2.92 -21.33 7.23
C PRO A 14 -2.10 -21.19 8.51
N ASN A 15 -0.84 -21.65 8.51
CA ASN A 15 0.04 -21.55 9.67
C ASN A 15 0.57 -20.12 9.82
N PHE A 16 1.08 -19.58 8.73
CA PHE A 16 1.59 -18.20 8.69
C PHE A 16 0.47 -17.19 8.96
N GLY A 17 -0.68 -17.34 8.31
CA GLY A 17 -1.85 -16.48 8.52
C GLY A 17 -2.35 -16.48 9.96
N ARG A 18 -2.39 -17.66 10.61
CA ARG A 18 -2.79 -17.76 12.03
C ARG A 18 -1.78 -17.09 12.95
N ILE A 19 -0.48 -17.38 12.78
CA ILE A 19 0.58 -16.77 13.61
C ILE A 19 0.54 -15.24 13.48
N LEU A 20 0.41 -14.73 12.26
CA LEU A 20 0.36 -13.30 12.02
C LEU A 20 -0.91 -12.65 12.62
N LYS A 21 -2.07 -13.31 12.47
CA LYS A 21 -3.31 -12.90 13.12
C LYS A 21 -3.15 -12.80 14.63
N ASP A 22 -2.60 -13.85 15.27
CA ASP A 22 -2.42 -13.91 16.73
C ASP A 22 -1.47 -12.80 17.19
N TYR A 23 -0.37 -12.59 16.48
CA TYR A 23 0.57 -11.51 16.74
C TYR A 23 -0.08 -10.12 16.70
N LEU A 24 -0.87 -9.85 15.67
CA LEU A 24 -1.58 -8.56 15.54
C LEU A 24 -2.68 -8.42 16.60
N THR A 25 -3.35 -9.50 16.97
CA THR A 25 -4.39 -9.49 18.01
C THR A 25 -3.79 -9.16 19.38
N ILE A 26 -2.63 -9.72 19.72
CA ILE A 26 -1.89 -9.39 20.95
C ILE A 26 -1.49 -7.91 20.96
N ASN A 27 -1.27 -7.31 19.81
CA ASN A 27 -0.96 -5.89 19.65
C ASN A 27 -2.20 -4.99 19.55
N ASN A 28 -3.36 -5.46 20.01
CA ASN A 28 -4.63 -4.73 20.12
C ASN A 28 -5.30 -4.37 18.79
N TYR A 29 -5.14 -5.20 17.76
CA TYR A 29 -5.92 -5.10 16.52
C TYR A 29 -7.04 -6.16 16.53
N GLU A 30 -8.19 -5.82 15.95
CA GLU A 30 -9.20 -6.79 15.58
C GLU A 30 -8.85 -7.35 14.19
N VAL A 31 -8.59 -8.66 14.07
CA VAL A 31 -8.11 -9.24 12.82
C VAL A 31 -9.07 -10.30 12.30
N LEU A 32 -9.59 -10.09 11.10
CA LEU A 32 -10.29 -11.10 10.32
C LEU A 32 -9.32 -11.71 9.31
N LEU A 33 -9.08 -13.02 9.45
CA LEU A 33 -8.26 -13.79 8.50
C LEU A 33 -9.14 -14.38 7.41
N ALA A 34 -8.71 -14.25 6.15
CA ALA A 34 -9.22 -14.95 4.98
C ALA A 34 -8.10 -15.78 4.34
N VAL A 35 -8.43 -16.95 3.81
CA VAL A 35 -7.45 -17.91 3.28
C VAL A 35 -7.22 -17.82 1.76
N ASN A 36 -7.93 -16.93 1.09
CA ASN A 36 -7.76 -16.61 -0.33
C ASN A 36 -8.47 -15.30 -0.69
N GLY A 37 -8.24 -14.81 -1.91
CA GLY A 37 -8.82 -13.54 -2.35
C GLY A 37 -10.34 -13.54 -2.48
N ILE A 38 -10.99 -14.70 -2.70
CA ILE A 38 -12.45 -14.82 -2.79
C ILE A 38 -13.06 -14.58 -1.41
N GLU A 39 -12.60 -15.32 -0.41
CA GLU A 39 -13.02 -15.14 0.97
C GLU A 39 -12.69 -13.74 1.51
N GLY A 40 -11.53 -13.20 1.11
CA GLY A 40 -11.12 -11.84 1.44
C GLY A 40 -12.13 -10.81 0.93
N PHE A 41 -12.57 -10.92 -0.31
CA PHE A 41 -13.58 -10.05 -0.89
C PHE A 41 -14.94 -10.18 -0.22
N GLU A 42 -15.40 -11.40 0.07
CA GLU A 42 -16.65 -11.63 0.79
C GLU A 42 -16.65 -11.00 2.20
N LYS A 43 -15.54 -11.12 2.92
CA LYS A 43 -15.38 -10.48 4.24
C LYS A 43 -15.33 -8.98 4.15
N PHE A 44 -14.65 -8.44 3.13
CA PHE A 44 -14.57 -7.01 2.91
C PHE A 44 -15.96 -6.40 2.67
N ASN A 45 -16.82 -7.05 1.91
CA ASN A 45 -18.18 -6.59 1.64
C ASN A 45 -19.12 -6.66 2.87
N LYS A 46 -18.80 -7.46 3.88
CA LYS A 46 -19.62 -7.66 5.08
C LYS A 46 -19.25 -6.79 6.26
N SER A 47 -18.09 -6.14 6.21
CA SER A 47 -17.54 -5.36 7.33
C SER A 47 -16.66 -4.22 6.83
N GLU A 48 -16.58 -3.16 7.62
CA GLU A 48 -15.63 -2.09 7.42
C GLU A 48 -14.27 -2.45 8.03
N PHE A 49 -13.19 -2.05 7.36
CA PHE A 49 -11.84 -2.28 7.79
C PHE A 49 -11.03 -0.97 7.78
N ASP A 50 -10.15 -0.82 8.76
CA ASP A 50 -9.20 0.30 8.83
C ASP A 50 -7.94 0.05 7.99
N LEU A 51 -7.65 -1.22 7.67
CA LEU A 51 -6.48 -1.65 6.90
C LEU A 51 -6.71 -3.02 6.30
N CYS A 52 -6.19 -3.25 5.09
CA CYS A 52 -6.10 -4.59 4.50
C CYS A 52 -4.63 -4.98 4.31
N ILE A 53 -4.28 -6.20 4.70
CA ILE A 53 -2.98 -6.84 4.48
C ILE A 53 -3.22 -8.03 3.57
N LEU A 54 -2.64 -8.00 2.37
CA LEU A 54 -2.94 -8.94 1.30
C LEU A 54 -1.67 -9.64 0.82
N ASP A 55 -1.63 -10.98 0.88
CA ASP A 55 -0.62 -11.72 0.13
C ASP A 55 -0.90 -11.54 -1.37
N ILE A 56 0.13 -11.30 -2.15
CA ILE A 56 0.02 -11.20 -3.61
C ILE A 56 -0.21 -12.58 -4.22
N MET A 57 0.53 -13.58 -3.76
CA MET A 57 0.55 -14.91 -4.38
C MET A 57 -0.39 -15.88 -3.68
N MET A 58 -1.64 -15.88 -4.09
CA MET A 58 -2.64 -16.80 -3.57
C MET A 58 -3.34 -17.56 -4.70
N PRO A 59 -3.79 -18.80 -4.46
CA PRO A 59 -4.60 -19.55 -5.42
C PRO A 59 -5.98 -18.91 -5.63
N PHE A 60 -6.60 -19.22 -6.76
CA PHE A 60 -7.95 -18.78 -7.18
C PHE A 60 -8.07 -17.29 -7.50
N LYS A 61 -7.78 -16.42 -6.57
CA LYS A 61 -7.76 -14.96 -6.73
C LYS A 61 -6.54 -14.39 -6.02
N ASP A 62 -5.62 -13.81 -6.79
CA ASP A 62 -4.41 -13.18 -6.27
C ASP A 62 -4.71 -11.86 -5.55
N GLY A 63 -3.75 -11.40 -4.73
CA GLY A 63 -3.89 -10.20 -3.93
C GLY A 63 -4.01 -8.91 -4.74
N LEU A 64 -3.44 -8.83 -5.94
CA LEU A 64 -3.55 -7.66 -6.80
C LEU A 64 -4.95 -7.53 -7.40
N THR A 65 -5.53 -8.65 -7.80
CA THR A 65 -6.91 -8.71 -8.28
C THR A 65 -7.88 -8.33 -7.17
N LEU A 66 -7.70 -8.89 -5.96
CA LEU A 66 -8.49 -8.52 -4.80
C LEU A 66 -8.38 -7.04 -4.46
N ALA A 67 -7.18 -6.47 -4.51
CA ALA A 67 -6.96 -5.05 -4.23
C ALA A 67 -7.68 -4.13 -5.22
N LYS A 68 -7.73 -4.49 -6.51
CA LYS A 68 -8.51 -3.74 -7.52
C LYS A 68 -9.99 -3.73 -7.18
N GLU A 69 -10.56 -4.89 -6.87
CA GLU A 69 -11.97 -4.99 -6.48
C GLU A 69 -12.27 -4.21 -5.19
N ILE A 70 -11.37 -4.25 -4.21
CA ILE A 70 -11.48 -3.42 -3.00
C ILE A 70 -11.48 -1.93 -3.35
N ARG A 71 -10.60 -1.48 -4.26
CA ARG A 71 -10.53 -0.08 -4.70
C ARG A 71 -11.79 0.40 -5.41
N GLU A 72 -12.49 -0.47 -6.12
CA GLU A 72 -13.80 -0.14 -6.74
C GLU A 72 -14.86 0.15 -5.68
N ILE A 73 -14.77 -0.43 -4.48
CA ILE A 73 -15.72 -0.23 -3.38
C ILE A 73 -15.24 0.87 -2.42
N ASN A 74 -13.95 0.89 -2.10
CA ASN A 74 -13.34 1.83 -1.17
C ASN A 74 -11.96 2.26 -1.67
N GLU A 75 -11.89 3.48 -2.19
CA GLU A 75 -10.67 4.06 -2.74
C GLU A 75 -9.62 4.40 -1.67
N THR A 76 -10.03 4.55 -0.42
CA THR A 76 -9.22 5.15 0.65
C THR A 76 -8.72 4.17 1.70
N VAL A 77 -9.28 2.95 1.80
CA VAL A 77 -8.81 1.97 2.78
C VAL A 77 -7.34 1.64 2.54
N PRO A 78 -6.47 1.77 3.55
CA PRO A 78 -5.06 1.45 3.38
C PRO A 78 -4.82 0.00 3.00
N LEU A 79 -3.84 -0.24 2.10
CA LEU A 79 -3.45 -1.56 1.63
C LEU A 79 -1.94 -1.78 1.85
N ILE A 80 -1.59 -2.88 2.51
CA ILE A 80 -0.22 -3.40 2.58
C ILE A 80 -0.17 -4.73 1.82
N PHE A 81 0.78 -4.87 0.90
CA PHE A 81 1.01 -6.15 0.24
C PHE A 81 2.13 -6.94 0.91
N LEU A 82 1.90 -8.23 1.09
CA LEU A 82 2.93 -9.20 1.39
C LEU A 82 3.34 -9.88 0.07
N THR A 83 4.64 -9.99 -0.19
CA THR A 83 5.12 -10.51 -1.47
C THR A 83 6.36 -11.39 -1.30
N ALA A 84 6.53 -12.39 -2.14
CA ALA A 84 7.78 -13.13 -2.25
C ALA A 84 8.85 -12.32 -3.01
N LYS A 85 10.12 -12.58 -2.74
CA LYS A 85 11.31 -11.75 -3.05
C LYS A 85 11.61 -11.42 -4.51
N ASN A 86 10.82 -11.83 -5.51
CA ASN A 86 11.25 -11.73 -6.92
C ASN A 86 10.28 -11.05 -7.89
N LEU A 87 9.36 -10.23 -7.41
CA LEU A 87 8.31 -9.68 -8.24
C LEU A 87 8.39 -8.16 -8.40
N LYS A 88 9.47 -7.66 -9.01
CA LYS A 88 9.58 -6.22 -9.36
C LYS A 88 8.38 -5.74 -10.17
N ASP A 89 7.86 -6.57 -11.06
CA ASP A 89 6.70 -6.23 -11.89
C ASP A 89 5.40 -6.14 -11.09
N ASP A 90 5.22 -6.99 -10.07
CA ASP A 90 4.03 -6.96 -9.24
C ASP A 90 4.05 -5.80 -8.24
N VAL A 91 5.23 -5.41 -7.77
CA VAL A 91 5.42 -4.18 -6.98
C VAL A 91 4.99 -2.96 -7.79
N LEU A 92 5.38 -2.87 -9.06
CA LEU A 92 4.98 -1.76 -9.94
C LEU A 92 3.46 -1.76 -10.22
N LYS A 93 2.86 -2.94 -10.41
CA LYS A 93 1.40 -3.08 -10.57
C LYS A 93 0.65 -2.65 -9.32
N GLY A 94 1.12 -3.06 -8.15
CA GLY A 94 0.49 -2.71 -6.89
C GLY A 94 0.59 -1.22 -6.55
N TYR A 95 1.69 -0.53 -6.87
CA TYR A 95 1.76 0.92 -6.75
C TYR A 95 0.73 1.63 -7.62
N ARG A 96 0.42 1.10 -8.82
CA ARG A 96 -0.64 1.63 -9.68
C ARG A 96 -2.04 1.42 -9.10
N ILE A 97 -2.23 0.40 -8.27
CA ILE A 97 -3.49 0.11 -7.57
C ILE A 97 -3.65 1.03 -6.33
N GLY A 98 -2.61 1.76 -5.95
CA GLY A 98 -2.63 2.64 -4.79
C GLY A 98 -2.36 1.90 -3.47
N ALA A 99 -1.38 1.00 -3.46
CA ALA A 99 -0.88 0.41 -2.22
C ALA A 99 -0.14 1.44 -1.37
N ASP A 100 -0.35 1.38 -0.07
CA ASP A 100 0.33 2.26 0.89
C ASP A 100 1.72 1.74 1.24
N ASP A 101 1.92 0.43 1.22
CA ASP A 101 3.23 -0.17 1.48
C ASP A 101 3.35 -1.62 0.97
N TYR A 102 4.57 -2.12 0.96
CA TYR A 102 4.95 -3.49 0.59
C TYR A 102 5.88 -4.08 1.63
N LEU A 103 5.75 -5.38 1.87
CA LEU A 103 6.63 -6.12 2.74
C LEU A 103 7.02 -7.46 2.10
N THR A 104 8.33 -7.66 1.89
CA THR A 104 8.84 -8.86 1.25
C THR A 104 9.04 -9.98 2.26
N LYS A 105 8.47 -11.15 1.99
CA LYS A 105 8.67 -12.38 2.80
C LYS A 105 10.08 -12.97 2.54
N PRO A 106 10.81 -13.44 3.58
CA PRO A 106 10.47 -13.36 4.99
C PRO A 106 10.72 -11.97 5.56
N PHE A 107 9.89 -11.52 6.51
CA PHE A 107 10.01 -10.23 7.17
C PHE A 107 9.94 -10.35 8.69
N ASP A 108 10.42 -9.31 9.37
CA ASP A 108 10.26 -9.15 10.79
C ASP A 108 8.85 -8.62 11.12
N SER A 109 8.16 -9.30 12.05
CA SER A 109 6.81 -8.92 12.48
C SER A 109 6.78 -7.52 13.12
N GLU A 110 7.86 -7.06 13.74
CA GLU A 110 7.98 -5.72 14.32
C GLU A 110 8.00 -4.65 13.22
N ILE A 111 8.63 -4.94 12.07
CA ILE A 111 8.62 -4.03 10.91
C ILE A 111 7.20 -3.88 10.36
N LEU A 112 6.45 -4.98 10.23
CA LEU A 112 5.06 -4.91 9.82
C LEU A 112 4.23 -4.10 10.81
N LEU A 113 4.40 -4.32 12.11
CA LEU A 113 3.68 -3.58 13.15
C LEU A 113 3.99 -2.07 13.10
N ALA A 114 5.25 -1.69 12.87
CA ALA A 114 5.66 -0.29 12.72
C ALA A 114 4.98 0.36 11.48
N LYS A 115 4.93 -0.35 10.34
CA LYS A 115 4.24 0.10 9.13
C LYS A 115 2.74 0.29 9.37
N ILE A 116 2.08 -0.67 9.99
CA ILE A 116 0.65 -0.59 10.37
C ILE A 116 0.39 0.64 11.23
N LYS A 117 1.19 0.86 12.29
CA LYS A 117 1.06 2.02 13.17
C LYS A 117 1.22 3.34 12.41
N THR A 118 2.21 3.43 11.54
CA THR A 118 2.46 4.62 10.72
C THR A 118 1.28 4.92 9.80
N ILE A 119 0.75 3.92 9.12
CA ILE A 119 -0.36 4.05 8.18
C ILE A 119 -1.64 4.46 8.90
N LEU A 120 -1.99 3.77 10.00
CA LEU A 120 -3.22 4.03 10.75
C LEU A 120 -3.19 5.34 11.55
N ASN A 121 -2.00 5.85 11.88
CA ASN A 121 -1.83 7.13 12.57
C ASN A 121 -1.71 8.32 11.60
N ARG A 122 -1.69 8.10 10.29
CA ARG A 122 -1.84 9.20 9.34
C ARG A 122 -3.18 9.88 9.66
N LYS A 123 -3.14 11.10 10.18
CA LYS A 123 -4.34 11.92 10.30
C LYS A 123 -4.94 12.01 8.90
N PRO A 124 -6.29 11.87 8.73
CA PRO A 124 -6.89 12.24 7.47
C PRO A 124 -6.45 13.68 7.23
N SER A 125 -5.59 13.87 6.24
CA SER A 125 -5.27 15.21 5.77
C SER A 125 -6.61 15.79 5.36
N ILE A 126 -7.13 16.72 6.15
CA ILE A 126 -8.12 17.68 5.66
C ILE A 126 -7.54 18.12 4.33
N ASN A 127 -8.28 17.97 3.26
CA ASN A 127 -7.92 18.40 1.91
C ASN A 127 -7.39 19.84 1.91
N ILE A 128 -6.20 20.03 2.41
CA ILE A 128 -5.25 20.93 1.83
C ILE A 128 -4.72 20.06 0.71
N GLN A 129 -5.09 20.37 -0.52
CA GLN A 129 -4.39 19.91 -1.69
C GLN A 129 -2.92 19.83 -1.28
N GLU A 130 -2.40 18.59 -0.98
CA GLU A 130 -1.00 18.33 -1.18
C GLU A 130 -0.78 18.55 -2.67
N LYS A 131 -0.65 19.82 -3.04
CA LYS A 131 0.15 20.21 -4.17
C LYS A 131 1.52 19.67 -3.78
N ASP A 132 1.63 18.42 -4.05
CA ASP A 132 2.79 17.63 -4.32
C ASP A 132 4.09 18.22 -3.73
N GLU A 133 4.47 17.73 -2.54
CA GLU A 133 5.88 17.76 -2.09
C GLU A 133 6.82 17.14 -3.14
N PHE A 134 6.27 16.60 -4.21
CA PHE A 134 6.97 15.94 -5.31
C PHE A 134 6.87 16.68 -6.64
N GLU A 135 6.04 17.72 -6.75
CA GLU A 135 5.93 18.57 -7.94
C GLU A 135 6.53 19.96 -7.67
N PHE A 136 7.59 20.25 -8.37
CA PHE A 136 8.30 21.51 -8.30
C PHE A 136 8.13 22.23 -9.63
N ASN A 137 7.62 23.45 -9.60
CA ASN A 137 7.45 24.29 -10.78
C ASN A 137 8.61 25.28 -10.88
N PHE A 138 9.43 25.12 -11.90
CA PHE A 138 10.54 26.01 -12.21
C PHE A 138 10.23 26.76 -13.52
N SER A 139 9.87 28.01 -13.44
CA SER A 139 9.67 28.85 -14.62
C SER A 139 8.93 28.15 -15.78
N GLU A 140 9.61 27.41 -16.63
CA GLU A 140 9.07 26.72 -17.79
C GLU A 140 9.00 25.19 -17.66
N PHE A 141 9.46 24.65 -16.53
CA PHE A 141 9.50 23.22 -16.26
C PHE A 141 8.66 22.83 -15.06
N ASN A 142 7.97 21.70 -15.17
CA ASN A 142 7.35 20.99 -14.06
C ASN A 142 8.17 19.74 -13.76
N PHE A 143 8.61 19.59 -12.53
CA PHE A 143 9.41 18.44 -12.07
C PHE A 143 8.62 17.59 -11.09
N ASN A 144 8.33 16.35 -11.47
CA ASN A 144 7.76 15.34 -10.59
C ASN A 144 8.87 14.42 -10.07
N SER A 145 9.29 14.66 -8.84
CA SER A 145 10.41 13.93 -8.23
C SER A 145 10.08 12.48 -7.91
N LYS A 146 8.82 12.12 -7.72
CA LYS A 146 8.34 10.76 -7.45
C LYS A 146 8.39 9.92 -8.73
N LEU A 147 7.94 10.48 -9.84
CA LEU A 147 7.98 9.82 -11.15
C LEU A 147 9.35 9.99 -11.85
N ARG A 148 10.19 10.90 -11.34
CA ARG A 148 11.46 11.30 -11.94
C ARG A 148 11.27 11.84 -13.37
N ILE A 149 10.24 12.66 -13.55
CA ILE A 149 9.90 13.26 -14.83
C ILE A 149 10.05 14.77 -14.73
N LEU A 150 10.79 15.34 -15.68
CA LEU A 150 10.87 16.77 -15.94
C LEU A 150 10.08 17.06 -17.22
N THR A 151 9.04 17.88 -17.13
CA THR A 151 8.18 18.24 -18.26
C THR A 151 8.32 19.72 -18.57
N HIS A 152 8.61 20.04 -19.82
CA HIS A 152 8.57 21.42 -20.32
C HIS A 152 7.13 21.86 -20.60
N LYS A 153 6.78 23.11 -20.37
CA LYS A 153 5.42 23.64 -20.61
C LYS A 153 4.92 23.44 -22.04
N GLU A 154 5.84 23.35 -23.00
CA GLU A 154 5.52 23.10 -24.41
C GLU A 154 5.27 21.61 -24.74
N GLY A 155 5.38 20.70 -23.75
CA GLY A 155 4.95 19.31 -23.87
C GLY A 155 6.06 18.25 -23.90
N ASP A 156 7.33 18.62 -23.97
CA ASP A 156 8.44 17.67 -23.93
C ASP A 156 8.66 17.14 -22.51
N SER A 157 8.79 15.84 -22.38
CA SER A 157 9.00 15.17 -21.09
C SER A 157 10.28 14.33 -21.08
N PHE A 158 11.10 14.52 -20.05
CA PHE A 158 12.38 13.83 -19.87
C PHE A 158 12.36 13.00 -18.58
N LYS A 159 12.71 11.71 -18.71
CA LYS A 159 12.85 10.83 -17.53
C LYS A 159 14.25 10.95 -16.97
N LEU A 160 14.33 11.36 -15.72
CA LEU A 160 15.59 11.57 -15.01
C LEU A 160 16.18 10.28 -14.45
N SER A 161 17.50 10.18 -14.47
CA SER A 161 18.23 9.17 -13.70
C SER A 161 18.06 9.40 -12.19
N PRO A 162 18.32 8.40 -11.33
CA PRO A 162 18.27 8.57 -9.88
C PRO A 162 19.15 9.71 -9.36
N LYS A 163 20.33 9.91 -9.95
CA LYS A 163 21.27 10.98 -9.56
C LYS A 163 20.77 12.37 -9.94
N GLU A 164 20.25 12.53 -11.15
CA GLU A 164 19.64 13.80 -11.61
C GLU A 164 18.41 14.16 -10.79
N ASN A 165 17.56 13.18 -10.45
CA ASN A 165 16.41 13.36 -9.59
C ASN A 165 16.81 13.84 -8.18
N GLN A 166 17.88 13.28 -7.62
CA GLN A 166 18.38 13.67 -6.30
C GLN A 166 18.97 15.08 -6.35
N LEU A 167 19.69 15.43 -7.40
CA LEU A 167 20.26 16.76 -7.58
C LEU A 167 19.18 17.85 -7.67
N LEU A 168 18.13 17.61 -8.47
CA LEU A 168 17.01 18.55 -8.60
C LEU A 168 16.20 18.74 -7.32
N LYS A 169 16.16 17.76 -6.45
CA LYS A 169 15.53 17.89 -5.12
C LYS A 169 16.32 18.77 -4.13
N MET A 170 17.58 19.03 -4.42
CA MET A 170 18.45 19.84 -3.57
C MET A 170 18.45 21.33 -3.97
N LEU A 171 17.83 21.67 -5.11
CA LEU A 171 17.63 23.05 -5.57
C LEU A 171 16.37 23.68 -5.00
#